data_bce71e529954985beaa15fa430c46aa5
#
_entry.id   bce71e529954985beaa15fa430c46aa5
#
_cell.length_a   1.000
_cell.length_b   1.000
_cell.length_c   1.000
_cell.angle_alpha   90.00
_cell.angle_beta   90.00
_cell.angle_gamma   90.00
#
_symmetry.space_group_name_H-M   'P 1'
#
loop_
_entity.id
_entity.type
_entity.pdbx_description
1 polymer ?
#
loop_
_entity_poly.entity_id
_entity_poly.type
_entity_poly.pdbx_seq_one_letter_code
_entity_poly.pdbx_strand_id
1 'polypeptide(L)'
;MKFDHVALTSSNIQNSIKWYVENWNAHVLYEDETWGLVQVANLKLAFVMSHQHPPHFCFEVDTEFIASKLSDKKFKKHRDGSASCYISDPDGNKIEFLTWNNNE
;
A
#
# COMPACT_ATOMS: atom_id res chain seq x y z
N MET A 1 8.08 4.11 -12.79
CA MET A 1 7.23 3.75 -11.64
C MET A 1 7.14 4.90 -10.67
N LYS A 2 6.13 4.89 -9.85
CA LYS A 2 5.80 6.02 -9.02
C LYS A 2 5.54 5.54 -7.59
N PHE A 3 6.13 6.23 -6.61
CA PHE A 3 5.90 5.85 -5.22
C PHE A 3 4.45 6.13 -4.82
N ASP A 4 3.79 5.16 -4.17
CA ASP A 4 2.39 5.29 -3.80
C ASP A 4 2.21 5.49 -2.29
N HIS A 5 2.66 4.55 -1.49
CA HIS A 5 2.45 4.65 -0.04
C HIS A 5 3.41 3.73 0.72
N VAL A 6 3.49 3.99 2.03
CA VAL A 6 4.12 3.09 3.01
C VAL A 6 3.01 2.51 3.86
N ALA A 7 3.04 1.20 4.11
CA ALA A 7 2.09 0.54 4.97
C ALA A 7 2.76 0.10 6.26
N LEU A 8 2.16 0.49 7.36
CA LEU A 8 2.59 0.13 8.70
C LEU A 8 1.51 -0.74 9.34
N THR A 9 1.91 -1.65 10.20
CA THR A 9 0.93 -2.47 10.90
C THR A 9 0.37 -1.71 12.09
N SER A 10 -0.89 -2.01 12.41
CA SER A 10 -1.60 -1.39 13.51
C SER A 10 -2.48 -2.45 14.15
N SER A 11 -2.53 -2.46 15.47
CA SER A 11 -3.46 -3.32 16.19
C SER A 11 -4.83 -2.66 16.36
N ASN A 12 -4.91 -1.37 16.11
CA ASN A 12 -6.15 -0.61 16.17
C ASN A 12 -6.04 0.55 15.20
N ILE A 13 -6.70 0.41 14.06
CA ILE A 13 -6.57 1.35 12.95
C ILE A 13 -6.96 2.76 13.37
N GLN A 14 -8.08 2.89 14.07
CA GLN A 14 -8.60 4.20 14.46
C GLN A 14 -7.67 4.92 15.42
N ASN A 15 -7.09 4.18 16.36
CA ASN A 15 -6.14 4.77 17.30
C ASN A 15 -4.87 5.24 16.60
N SER A 16 -4.37 4.46 15.65
CA SER A 16 -3.18 4.86 14.90
C SER A 16 -3.44 6.13 14.11
N ILE A 17 -4.56 6.18 13.40
CA ILE A 17 -4.91 7.36 12.62
C ILE A 17 -5.05 8.59 13.52
N LYS A 18 -5.76 8.44 14.64
CA LYS A 18 -5.94 9.55 15.57
C LYS A 18 -4.61 10.10 16.05
N TRP A 19 -3.68 9.21 16.37
CA TRP A 19 -2.36 9.62 16.85
C TRP A 19 -1.63 10.47 15.79
N TYR A 20 -1.68 10.05 14.53
CA TYR A 20 -1.01 10.80 13.46
C TYR A 20 -1.72 12.13 13.17
N VAL A 21 -3.06 12.15 13.26
CA VAL A 21 -3.81 13.40 13.08
C VAL A 21 -3.44 14.39 14.19
N GLU A 22 -3.40 13.93 15.44
CA GLU A 22 -3.18 14.84 16.57
C GLU A 22 -1.73 15.32 16.67
N ASN A 23 -0.78 14.49 16.29
CA ASN A 23 0.62 14.82 16.48
C ASN A 23 1.30 15.38 15.24
N TRP A 24 0.85 15.01 14.06
CA TRP A 24 1.55 15.32 12.82
C TRP A 24 0.66 15.94 11.75
N ASN A 25 -0.53 16.38 12.12
CA ASN A 25 -1.48 17.02 11.20
C ASN A 25 -1.82 16.17 9.99
N ALA A 26 -1.94 14.86 10.20
CA ALA A 26 -2.31 13.97 9.10
C ALA A 26 -3.73 14.27 8.63
N HIS A 27 -3.96 14.11 7.33
CA HIS A 27 -5.30 14.17 6.75
C HIS A 27 -5.77 12.77 6.45
N VAL A 28 -6.97 12.43 6.91
CA VAL A 28 -7.54 11.11 6.68
C VAL A 28 -8.07 11.04 5.26
N LEU A 29 -7.54 10.09 4.49
CA LEU A 29 -8.00 9.84 3.13
C LEU A 29 -9.02 8.71 3.09
N TYR A 30 -8.85 7.71 3.96
CA TYR A 30 -9.77 6.60 4.09
C TYR A 30 -9.61 5.97 5.47
N GLU A 31 -10.70 5.43 6.00
CA GLU A 31 -10.66 4.78 7.31
C GLU A 31 -11.83 3.82 7.46
N ASP A 32 -11.52 2.56 7.81
CA ASP A 32 -12.52 1.65 8.34
C ASP A 32 -11.83 0.79 9.41
N GLU A 33 -12.50 -0.27 9.86
CA GLU A 33 -11.96 -1.07 10.97
C GLU A 33 -10.79 -1.94 10.57
N THR A 34 -10.60 -2.17 9.28
CA THR A 34 -9.59 -3.12 8.81
C THR A 34 -8.38 -2.46 8.18
N TRP A 35 -8.51 -1.20 7.73
CA TRP A 35 -7.36 -0.47 7.22
C TRP A 35 -7.66 1.02 7.17
N GLY A 36 -6.62 1.80 7.00
CA GLY A 36 -6.76 3.22 6.86
C GLY A 36 -5.65 3.82 6.03
N LEU A 37 -5.86 5.03 5.56
CA LEU A 37 -4.88 5.76 4.74
C LEU A 37 -4.92 7.22 5.14
N VAL A 38 -3.75 7.78 5.42
CA VAL A 38 -3.62 9.19 5.77
C VAL A 38 -2.53 9.82 4.95
N GLN A 39 -2.60 11.13 4.82
CA GLN A 39 -1.57 11.95 4.18
C GLN A 39 -0.83 12.74 5.26
N VAL A 40 0.47 12.55 5.36
CA VAL A 40 1.33 13.31 6.25
C VAL A 40 2.38 13.98 5.37
N ALA A 41 2.37 15.31 5.30
CA ALA A 41 3.24 16.03 4.38
C ALA A 41 3.01 15.49 2.97
N ASN A 42 4.06 15.09 2.28
CA ASN A 42 3.92 14.51 0.93
C ASN A 42 3.90 12.98 0.94
N LEU A 43 3.70 12.36 2.11
CA LEU A 43 3.75 10.91 2.26
C LEU A 43 2.37 10.35 2.54
N LYS A 44 1.97 9.30 1.82
CA LYS A 44 0.79 8.54 2.17
C LYS A 44 1.19 7.35 3.04
N LEU A 45 0.54 7.24 4.19
CA LEU A 45 0.73 6.13 5.12
C LEU A 45 -0.54 5.31 5.17
N ALA A 46 -0.41 4.02 4.91
CA ALA A 46 -1.50 3.07 5.10
C ALA A 46 -1.28 2.35 6.42
N PHE A 47 -2.37 2.06 7.14
CA PHE A 47 -2.34 1.24 8.34
C PHE A 47 -3.09 -0.05 8.05
N VAL A 48 -2.45 -1.18 8.32
CA VAL A 48 -2.99 -2.49 7.98
C VAL A 48 -2.89 -3.40 9.19
N MET A 49 -3.74 -4.41 9.23
CA MET A 49 -3.67 -5.43 10.28
C MET A 49 -2.61 -6.45 9.92
N SER A 50 -1.77 -6.82 10.90
CA SER A 50 -0.63 -7.70 10.66
C SER A 50 -1.04 -9.08 10.13
N HIS A 51 -2.23 -9.54 10.48
CA HIS A 51 -2.71 -10.85 10.00
C HIS A 51 -3.24 -10.78 8.57
N GLN A 52 -3.39 -9.61 8.00
CA GLN A 52 -3.90 -9.42 6.64
C GLN A 52 -2.81 -9.01 5.67
N HIS A 53 -1.90 -8.16 6.10
CA HIS A 53 -0.84 -7.63 5.25
C HIS A 53 0.42 -7.41 6.05
N PRO A 54 1.60 -7.64 5.46
CA PRO A 54 2.86 -7.27 6.11
C PRO A 54 3.10 -5.77 5.99
N PRO A 55 3.99 -5.21 6.79
CA PRO A 55 4.49 -3.87 6.52
C PRO A 55 5.17 -3.87 5.15
N HIS A 56 4.97 -2.81 4.40
CA HIS A 56 5.53 -2.74 3.05
C HIS A 56 5.52 -1.31 2.55
N PHE A 57 6.20 -1.08 1.44
CA PHE A 57 5.98 0.15 0.68
C PHE A 57 5.55 -0.24 -0.73
N CYS A 58 4.87 0.69 -1.39
CA CYS A 58 4.17 0.39 -2.62
C CYS A 58 4.54 1.38 -3.71
N PHE A 59 4.81 0.83 -4.90
CA PHE A 59 5.00 1.63 -6.10
C PHE A 59 3.88 1.33 -7.08
N GLU A 60 3.41 2.37 -7.75
CA GLU A 60 2.50 2.22 -8.88
C GLU A 60 3.32 2.00 -10.14
N VAL A 61 2.95 1.01 -10.95
CA VAL A 61 3.68 0.65 -12.15
C VAL A 61 2.72 0.48 -13.31
N ASP A 62 3.27 0.57 -14.53
CA ASP A 62 2.49 0.41 -15.73
C ASP A 62 2.74 -0.95 -16.37
N THR A 63 2.06 -1.21 -17.49
CA THR A 63 2.16 -2.51 -18.15
C THR A 63 3.54 -2.76 -18.73
N GLU A 64 4.25 -1.74 -19.14
CA GLU A 64 5.62 -1.92 -19.65
C GLU A 64 6.56 -2.37 -18.53
N PHE A 65 6.43 -1.77 -17.36
CA PHE A 65 7.25 -2.18 -16.23
C PHE A 65 6.95 -3.62 -15.85
N ILE A 66 5.66 -3.99 -15.82
CA ILE A 66 5.26 -5.34 -15.46
C ILE A 66 5.83 -6.34 -16.46
N ALA A 67 5.72 -6.06 -17.76
CA ALA A 67 6.23 -6.95 -18.78
C ALA A 67 7.74 -7.12 -18.68
N SER A 68 8.45 -6.04 -18.35
CA SER A 68 9.90 -6.04 -18.29
C SER A 68 10.46 -6.66 -17.02
N LYS A 69 9.85 -6.36 -15.86
CA LYS A 69 10.43 -6.70 -14.56
C LYS A 69 9.64 -7.71 -13.77
N LEU A 70 8.35 -7.87 -14.08
CA LEU A 70 7.44 -8.65 -13.25
C LEU A 70 6.64 -9.65 -14.08
N SER A 71 7.16 -10.05 -15.23
CA SER A 71 6.41 -10.89 -16.16
C SER A 71 6.06 -12.27 -15.58
N ASP A 72 6.84 -12.76 -14.62
CA ASP A 72 6.61 -14.06 -14.00
C ASP A 72 5.77 -13.96 -12.73
N LYS A 73 5.29 -12.77 -12.39
CA LYS A 73 4.53 -12.57 -11.15
C LYS A 73 3.05 -12.60 -11.44
N LYS A 74 2.29 -13.13 -10.49
CA LYS A 74 0.84 -13.12 -10.56
C LYS A 74 0.30 -11.95 -9.77
N PHE A 75 -0.49 -11.10 -10.43
CA PHE A 75 -1.12 -9.97 -9.78
C PHE A 75 -2.50 -10.38 -9.26
N LYS A 76 -2.78 -10.02 -8.02
CA LYS A 76 -4.08 -10.25 -7.41
C LYS A 76 -4.96 -9.02 -7.65
N LYS A 77 -6.14 -9.23 -8.18
CA LYS A 77 -7.08 -8.14 -8.43
C LYS A 77 -7.79 -7.75 -7.14
N HIS A 78 -8.01 -6.46 -6.99
CA HIS A 78 -8.71 -5.89 -5.83
C HIS A 78 -10.04 -5.32 -6.27
N ARG A 79 -10.94 -5.11 -5.28
CA ARG A 79 -12.29 -4.63 -5.56
C ARG A 79 -12.32 -3.24 -6.16
N ASP A 80 -11.30 -2.43 -5.88
CA ASP A 80 -11.26 -1.04 -6.37
C ASP A 80 -10.81 -0.93 -7.82
N GLY A 81 -10.52 -2.04 -8.47
CA GLY A 81 -10.09 -2.04 -9.86
C GLY A 81 -8.58 -2.11 -10.04
N SER A 82 -7.84 -2.05 -8.96
CA SER A 82 -6.39 -2.20 -9.02
C SER A 82 -5.99 -3.67 -8.96
N ALA A 83 -4.73 -3.94 -9.22
CA ALA A 83 -4.15 -5.25 -9.01
C ALA A 83 -2.73 -5.06 -8.47
N SER A 84 -2.28 -6.00 -7.65
CA SER A 84 -0.94 -5.86 -7.08
C SER A 84 -0.28 -7.22 -6.84
N CYS A 85 1.05 -7.16 -6.69
CA CYS A 85 1.82 -8.31 -6.24
C CYS A 85 2.84 -7.84 -5.21
N TYR A 86 3.32 -8.78 -4.39
CA TYR A 86 4.37 -8.52 -3.41
C TYR A 86 5.64 -9.22 -3.83
N ILE A 87 6.76 -8.53 -3.62
CA ILE A 87 8.09 -9.08 -3.82
C ILE A 87 8.88 -8.84 -2.54
N SER A 88 9.76 -9.75 -2.20
CA SER A 88 10.65 -9.57 -1.05
C SER A 88 12.01 -9.12 -1.56
N ASP A 89 12.62 -8.17 -0.84
CA ASP A 89 14.02 -7.84 -1.10
C ASP A 89 14.92 -8.91 -0.46
N PRO A 90 16.24 -8.79 -0.57
CA PRO A 90 17.13 -9.85 -0.03
C PRO A 90 16.98 -10.09 1.48
N ASP A 91 16.51 -9.10 2.23
CA ASP A 91 16.35 -9.23 3.68
C ASP A 91 14.91 -9.51 4.10
N GLY A 92 14.03 -9.78 3.13
CA GLY A 92 12.65 -10.13 3.42
C GLY A 92 11.71 -8.95 3.56
N ASN A 93 12.18 -7.73 3.30
CA ASN A 93 11.28 -6.58 3.30
C ASN A 93 10.34 -6.67 2.10
N LYS A 94 9.08 -6.33 2.32
CA LYS A 94 8.05 -6.48 1.29
C LYS A 94 7.90 -5.20 0.50
N ILE A 95 7.81 -5.36 -0.81
CA ILE A 95 7.51 -4.28 -1.75
C ILE A 95 6.27 -4.68 -2.51
N GLU A 96 5.28 -3.81 -2.53
CA GLU A 96 4.07 -4.02 -3.32
C GLU A 96 4.18 -3.25 -4.62
N PHE A 97 3.85 -3.90 -5.73
CA PHE A 97 3.71 -3.22 -7.02
C PHE A 97 2.24 -3.22 -7.40
N LEU A 98 1.71 -2.05 -7.65
CA LEU A 98 0.29 -1.81 -7.85
C LEU A 98 0.07 -1.27 -9.26
N THR A 99 -0.97 -1.73 -9.92
CA THR A 99 -1.33 -1.19 -11.21
C THR A 99 -2.84 -0.98 -11.28
N TRP A 100 -3.23 0.08 -11.95
CA TRP A 100 -4.63 0.36 -12.26
C TRP A 100 -4.96 -0.03 -13.68
N ASN A 101 -3.97 -0.47 -14.43
CA ASN A 101 -4.13 -0.76 -15.83
C ASN A 101 -4.54 -2.21 -16.01
N ASN A 102 -5.78 -2.47 -15.69
CA ASN A 102 -6.28 -3.84 -15.63
C ASN A 102 -7.56 -3.98 -16.43
N ASN A 103 -7.80 -3.09 -17.32
CA ASN A 103 -9.11 -3.00 -17.95
C ASN A 103 -9.23 -3.79 -19.24
N GLU A 104 -8.22 -4.49 -19.60
CA GLU A 104 -8.39 -5.28 -20.79
C GLU A 104 -8.06 -6.68 -20.54
#